data_a3a8db481e20552b0d696db8361a0f60
#
_entry.id   a3a8db481e20552b0d696db8361a0f60
#
_cell.length_a   1.000
_cell.length_b   1.000
_cell.length_c   1.000
_cell.angle_alpha   90.00
_cell.angle_beta   90.00
_cell.angle_gamma   90.00
#
_symmetry.space_group_name_H-M   'P 1'
#
loop_
_entity.id
_entity.type
_entity.pdbx_description
1 polymer ?
#
loop_
_entity_poly.entity_id
_entity_poly.type
_entity_poly.pdbx_seq_one_letter_code
_entity_poly.pdbx_strand_id
1 'polypeptide(L)'
;MKKAYFVVAIIVVLSLLTGCAGSGQQSAKEQKTIAVSGAFALYPLMVQWADIYQDLHPDVRIDISAGGAGKGMADALAGAVDIGMVSREVSQEEVDQGAYGIAVTRDAVFGTISDKNPYLAELEQTGITKETLAGIFLTGEITTWGQVIGKPEITDEIHVYTRSDACGAAEMWVKYVGGSKQEELLGIGVNADPGVLEAVIKDPLGIGYNNLNYAYDTKSGMPVTGAAVLPLDVNENGKVDADEVITTKEEAVAAVAENRYPSPPARPLYLVTKDKPTGAVLDFIGWILTDGEGYVGS
;
A
#
# COMPACT_ATOMS: atom_id res chain seq x y z
N MET A 1 17.09 -70.71 41.92
CA MET A 1 15.95 -70.06 41.24
C MET A 1 16.10 -68.55 40.97
N LYS A 2 16.83 -67.77 41.73
CA LYS A 2 16.99 -66.28 41.52
C LYS A 2 17.88 -65.89 40.30
N LYS A 3 18.78 -66.76 39.84
CA LYS A 3 19.69 -66.47 38.71
C LYS A 3 19.04 -66.70 37.31
N ALA A 4 17.99 -67.49 37.20
CA ALA A 4 17.29 -67.77 35.91
C ALA A 4 16.40 -66.58 35.49
N TYR A 5 15.82 -65.84 36.40
CA TYR A 5 14.96 -64.69 36.13
C TYR A 5 15.74 -63.47 35.65
N PHE A 6 17.02 -63.37 36.01
CA PHE A 6 17.85 -62.23 35.61
C PHE A 6 18.28 -62.33 34.14
N VAL A 7 18.52 -63.54 33.64
CA VAL A 7 18.91 -63.76 32.25
C VAL A 7 17.74 -63.59 31.30
N VAL A 8 16.49 -64.00 31.71
CA VAL A 8 15.28 -63.79 30.90
C VAL A 8 14.90 -62.32 30.83
N ALA A 9 15.11 -61.54 31.88
CA ALA A 9 14.87 -60.07 31.89
C ALA A 9 15.79 -59.31 30.94
N ILE A 10 17.06 -59.74 30.82
CA ILE A 10 18.04 -59.09 29.92
C ILE A 10 17.71 -59.40 28.43
N ILE A 11 17.21 -60.62 28.13
CA ILE A 11 16.84 -60.97 26.72
C ILE A 11 15.60 -60.24 26.28
N VAL A 12 14.61 -59.98 27.16
CA VAL A 12 13.41 -59.21 26.80
C VAL A 12 13.69 -57.73 26.61
N VAL A 13 14.67 -57.14 27.30
CA VAL A 13 15.06 -55.73 27.11
C VAL A 13 15.87 -55.55 25.82
N LEU A 14 16.64 -56.54 25.35
CA LEU A 14 17.40 -56.47 24.12
C LEU A 14 16.54 -56.62 22.86
N SER A 15 15.37 -57.25 22.95
CA SER A 15 14.43 -57.43 21.81
C SER A 15 13.53 -56.21 21.53
N LEU A 16 13.53 -55.17 22.40
CA LEU A 16 12.79 -53.92 22.22
C LEU A 16 13.61 -52.80 21.51
N LEU A 17 14.88 -53.05 21.21
CA LEU A 17 15.79 -52.05 20.60
C LEU A 17 15.96 -52.23 19.08
N THR A 18 15.33 -53.20 18.45
CA THR A 18 15.46 -53.48 17.00
C THR A 18 14.25 -53.04 16.16
N GLY A 19 13.34 -52.23 16.70
CA GLY A 19 12.08 -51.84 16.07
C GLY A 19 11.97 -50.40 15.50
N CYS A 20 13.09 -49.70 15.30
CA CYS A 20 13.06 -48.31 14.73
C CYS A 20 14.16 -48.11 13.70
N ALA A 21 14.17 -48.94 12.64
CA ALA A 21 15.01 -48.65 11.45
C ALA A 21 14.17 -48.84 10.20
N GLY A 22 13.37 -47.86 9.86
CA GLY A 22 12.56 -47.88 8.63
C GLY A 22 11.45 -46.84 8.52
N SER A 23 11.53 -45.72 9.21
CA SER A 23 10.78 -44.51 8.79
C SER A 23 11.73 -43.68 7.93
N GLY A 24 11.50 -43.68 6.62
CA GLY A 24 12.17 -42.76 5.71
C GLY A 24 12.02 -41.35 6.29
N GLN A 25 13.13 -40.81 6.75
CA GLN A 25 13.24 -39.40 7.08
C GLN A 25 13.06 -38.70 5.72
N GLN A 26 11.81 -38.38 5.38
CA GLN A 26 11.54 -37.35 4.40
C GLN A 26 12.17 -36.11 5.00
N SER A 27 13.37 -35.77 4.49
CA SER A 27 14.03 -34.51 4.78
C SER A 27 13.00 -33.43 4.49
N ALA A 28 12.43 -32.84 5.52
CA ALA A 28 11.59 -31.67 5.38
C ALA A 28 12.50 -30.68 4.62
N LYS A 29 12.14 -30.34 3.37
CA LYS A 29 12.81 -29.29 2.62
C LYS A 29 12.81 -28.06 3.52
N GLU A 30 13.98 -27.51 3.78
CA GLU A 30 14.11 -26.31 4.63
C GLU A 30 13.27 -25.21 3.99
N GLN A 31 12.21 -24.79 4.68
CA GLN A 31 11.31 -23.75 4.20
C GLN A 31 12.04 -22.43 4.21
N LYS A 32 12.18 -21.79 3.06
CA LYS A 32 12.74 -20.46 2.92
C LYS A 32 11.67 -19.44 3.27
N THR A 33 11.94 -18.57 4.24
CA THR A 33 11.02 -17.48 4.60
C THR A 33 11.54 -16.17 4.04
N ILE A 34 10.64 -15.38 3.42
CA ILE A 34 10.88 -14.01 2.96
C ILE A 34 10.00 -13.09 3.81
N ALA A 35 10.62 -12.22 4.59
CA ALA A 35 9.93 -11.23 5.40
C ALA A 35 9.77 -9.92 4.64
N VAL A 36 8.54 -9.37 4.62
CA VAL A 36 8.18 -8.14 3.89
C VAL A 36 7.46 -7.18 4.81
N SER A 37 7.82 -5.90 4.78
CA SER A 37 7.08 -4.87 5.51
C SER A 37 6.98 -3.56 4.72
N GLY A 38 6.01 -2.69 5.06
CA GLY A 38 6.05 -1.31 4.59
C GLY A 38 4.77 -0.74 4.01
N ALA A 39 4.88 -0.13 2.83
CA ALA A 39 3.87 0.75 2.24
C ALA A 39 2.51 0.09 2.02
N PHE A 40 1.46 0.74 2.52
CA PHE A 40 0.07 0.33 2.29
C PHE A 40 -0.26 0.28 0.79
N ALA A 41 0.27 1.18 -0.02
CA ALA A 41 0.06 1.21 -1.46
C ALA A 41 0.40 -0.11 -2.17
N LEU A 42 1.46 -0.81 -1.73
CA LEU A 42 1.89 -2.09 -2.28
C LEU A 42 1.26 -3.30 -1.56
N TYR A 43 0.71 -3.12 -0.36
CA TYR A 43 0.28 -4.24 0.47
C TYR A 43 -0.73 -5.18 -0.21
N PRO A 44 -1.82 -4.70 -0.84
CA PRO A 44 -2.77 -5.58 -1.51
C PRO A 44 -2.14 -6.38 -2.64
N LEU A 45 -1.33 -5.75 -3.48
CA LEU A 45 -0.65 -6.38 -4.59
C LEU A 45 0.44 -7.36 -4.13
N MET A 46 1.18 -7.02 -3.07
CA MET A 46 2.16 -7.91 -2.45
C MET A 46 1.53 -9.18 -1.89
N VAL A 47 0.35 -9.08 -1.27
CA VAL A 47 -0.40 -10.25 -0.79
C VAL A 47 -0.78 -11.15 -1.98
N GLN A 48 -1.29 -10.58 -3.06
CA GLN A 48 -1.63 -11.33 -4.26
C GLN A 48 -0.41 -12.01 -4.90
N TRP A 49 0.70 -11.29 -5.04
CA TRP A 49 1.96 -11.87 -5.54
C TRP A 49 2.48 -13.00 -4.65
N ALA A 50 2.42 -12.81 -3.33
CA ALA A 50 2.87 -13.82 -2.38
C ALA A 50 2.03 -15.09 -2.43
N ASP A 51 0.70 -14.96 -2.50
CA ASP A 51 -0.20 -16.11 -2.59
C ASP A 51 0.10 -16.93 -3.84
N ILE A 52 0.20 -16.28 -5.00
CA ILE A 52 0.49 -16.96 -6.28
C ILE A 52 1.88 -17.57 -6.28
N TYR A 53 2.89 -16.82 -5.78
CA TYR A 53 4.26 -17.32 -5.77
C TYR A 53 4.43 -18.52 -4.84
N GLN A 54 3.78 -18.53 -3.68
CA GLN A 54 3.80 -19.66 -2.73
C GLN A 54 3.11 -20.92 -3.30
N ASP A 55 2.04 -20.75 -4.09
CA ASP A 55 1.41 -21.87 -4.80
C ASP A 55 2.36 -22.51 -5.83
N LEU A 56 3.18 -21.70 -6.51
CA LEU A 56 4.19 -22.14 -7.46
C LEU A 56 5.46 -22.68 -6.78
N HIS A 57 5.77 -22.21 -5.59
CA HIS A 57 6.99 -22.49 -4.82
C HIS A 57 6.65 -22.92 -3.38
N PRO A 58 6.15 -24.15 -3.15
CA PRO A 58 5.68 -24.61 -1.83
C PRO A 58 6.77 -24.66 -0.74
N ASP A 59 8.04 -24.55 -1.11
CA ASP A 59 9.19 -24.46 -0.20
C ASP A 59 9.50 -23.00 0.23
N VAL A 60 8.76 -22.01 -0.29
CA VAL A 60 8.89 -20.60 0.09
C VAL A 60 7.67 -20.18 0.92
N ARG A 61 7.93 -19.42 1.97
CA ARG A 61 6.94 -18.72 2.78
C ARG A 61 7.21 -17.23 2.73
N ILE A 62 6.18 -16.41 2.54
CA ILE A 62 6.28 -14.96 2.49
C ILE A 62 5.41 -14.37 3.61
N ASP A 63 6.06 -13.72 4.59
CA ASP A 63 5.39 -13.08 5.72
C ASP A 63 5.32 -11.57 5.46
N ILE A 64 4.10 -11.02 5.37
CA ILE A 64 3.89 -9.63 4.96
C ILE A 64 3.26 -8.83 6.10
N SER A 65 3.77 -7.62 6.34
CA SER A 65 3.19 -6.66 7.26
C SER A 65 3.10 -5.26 6.65
N ALA A 66 2.01 -4.55 6.90
CA ALA A 66 1.89 -3.15 6.56
C ALA A 66 2.39 -2.26 7.71
N GLY A 67 2.75 -1.00 7.41
CA GLY A 67 3.23 -0.07 8.43
C GLY A 67 3.71 1.28 7.88
N GLY A 68 3.44 1.53 6.59
CA GLY A 68 3.87 2.73 5.87
C GLY A 68 5.26 2.62 5.24
N ALA A 69 5.52 3.48 4.26
CA ALA A 69 6.77 3.47 3.49
C ALA A 69 8.02 3.72 4.34
N GLY A 70 7.90 4.61 5.33
CA GLY A 70 8.99 4.91 6.27
C GLY A 70 9.40 3.68 7.08
N LYS A 71 8.41 2.90 7.57
CA LYS A 71 8.68 1.64 8.27
C LYS A 71 9.36 0.62 7.33
N GLY A 72 8.84 0.44 6.11
CA GLY A 72 9.42 -0.48 5.13
C GLY A 72 10.88 -0.18 4.84
N MET A 73 11.21 1.09 4.63
CA MET A 73 12.59 1.53 4.42
C MET A 73 13.47 1.25 5.64
N ALA A 74 13.02 1.63 6.83
CA ALA A 74 13.78 1.45 8.06
C ALA A 74 14.03 -0.05 8.36
N ASP A 75 13.00 -0.89 8.23
CA ASP A 75 13.10 -2.33 8.44
C ASP A 75 14.08 -2.99 7.46
N ALA A 76 14.02 -2.62 6.17
CA ALA A 76 14.93 -3.14 5.15
C ALA A 76 16.38 -2.74 5.45
N LEU A 77 16.66 -1.46 5.69
CA LEU A 77 18.01 -0.97 6.01
C LEU A 77 18.58 -1.59 7.30
N ALA A 78 17.73 -1.84 8.29
CA ALA A 78 18.11 -2.52 9.53
C ALA A 78 18.31 -4.04 9.35
N GLY A 79 17.89 -4.62 8.21
CA GLY A 79 17.87 -6.07 7.99
C GLY A 79 16.84 -6.80 8.87
N ALA A 80 15.80 -6.09 9.32
CA ALA A 80 14.69 -6.65 10.09
C ALA A 80 13.68 -7.39 9.18
N VAL A 81 13.65 -7.04 7.90
CA VAL A 81 12.94 -7.74 6.82
C VAL A 81 13.87 -7.89 5.62
N ASP A 82 13.51 -8.81 4.73
CA ASP A 82 14.25 -9.05 3.48
C ASP A 82 13.87 -8.01 2.41
N ILE A 83 12.59 -7.58 2.42
CA ILE A 83 12.03 -6.62 1.45
C ILE A 83 11.25 -5.55 2.17
N GLY A 84 11.58 -4.29 1.95
CA GLY A 84 10.79 -3.13 2.31
C GLY A 84 9.90 -2.68 1.15
N MET A 85 8.61 -2.47 1.38
CA MET A 85 7.69 -1.83 0.43
C MET A 85 7.75 -0.31 0.61
N VAL A 86 8.08 0.42 -0.46
CA VAL A 86 8.27 1.89 -0.41
C VAL A 86 7.48 2.56 -1.53
N SER A 87 6.66 3.55 -1.18
CA SER A 87 5.75 4.24 -2.11
C SER A 87 6.14 5.71 -2.34
N ARG A 88 7.42 5.96 -2.39
CA ARG A 88 8.08 7.21 -2.74
C ARG A 88 9.46 6.94 -3.33
N GLU A 89 10.09 7.94 -3.87
CA GLU A 89 11.48 7.84 -4.31
C GLU A 89 12.41 7.41 -3.16
N VAL A 90 13.37 6.56 -3.49
CA VAL A 90 14.50 6.20 -2.60
C VAL A 90 15.50 7.35 -2.64
N SER A 91 15.75 7.97 -1.50
CA SER A 91 16.67 9.12 -1.44
C SER A 91 18.13 8.68 -1.59
N GLN A 92 18.99 9.63 -1.99
CA GLN A 92 20.43 9.35 -2.09
C GLN A 92 21.03 8.96 -0.74
N GLU A 93 20.55 9.56 0.36
CA GLU A 93 20.97 9.20 1.72
C GLU A 93 20.65 7.74 2.06
N GLU A 94 19.48 7.24 1.64
CA GLU A 94 19.09 5.83 1.85
C GLU A 94 19.92 4.89 0.97
N VAL A 95 20.23 5.28 -0.27
CA VAL A 95 21.14 4.55 -1.16
C VAL A 95 22.54 4.46 -0.55
N ASP A 96 23.04 5.55 0.03
CA ASP A 96 24.35 5.59 0.69
C ASP A 96 24.39 4.69 1.96
N GLN A 97 23.23 4.41 2.55
CA GLN A 97 23.06 3.46 3.66
C GLN A 97 22.87 2.00 3.21
N GLY A 98 22.87 1.75 1.89
CA GLY A 98 22.76 0.42 1.30
C GLY A 98 21.36 0.06 0.80
N ALA A 99 20.42 1.02 0.69
CA ALA A 99 19.13 0.75 0.09
C ALA A 99 19.28 0.42 -1.41
N TYR A 100 18.81 -0.74 -1.81
CA TYR A 100 18.72 -1.14 -3.20
C TYR A 100 17.26 -1.16 -3.64
N GLY A 101 16.83 -0.08 -4.30
CA GLY A 101 15.45 0.11 -4.74
C GLY A 101 15.19 -0.47 -6.12
N ILE A 102 14.12 -1.25 -6.26
CA ILE A 102 13.65 -1.85 -7.50
C ILE A 102 12.23 -1.35 -7.75
N ALA A 103 12.03 -0.52 -8.78
CA ALA A 103 10.70 -0.09 -9.18
C ALA A 103 9.91 -1.27 -9.76
N VAL A 104 8.71 -1.51 -9.26
CA VAL A 104 7.88 -2.66 -9.65
C VAL A 104 6.55 -2.28 -10.28
N THR A 105 6.01 -1.10 -9.96
CA THR A 105 4.76 -0.60 -10.53
C THR A 105 4.62 0.90 -10.27
N ARG A 106 3.51 1.49 -10.75
CA ARG A 106 3.11 2.86 -10.43
C ARG A 106 1.76 2.85 -9.73
N ASP A 107 1.56 3.83 -8.88
CA ASP A 107 0.31 4.08 -8.16
C ASP A 107 0.09 5.59 -8.06
N ALA A 108 -1.08 6.01 -7.63
CA ALA A 108 -1.39 7.40 -7.35
C ALA A 108 -2.18 7.55 -6.06
N VAL A 109 -2.17 8.75 -5.51
CA VAL A 109 -3.00 9.15 -4.38
C VAL A 109 -4.16 9.98 -4.90
N PHE A 110 -5.37 9.63 -4.51
CA PHE A 110 -6.60 10.26 -4.93
C PHE A 110 -7.27 10.96 -3.76
N GLY A 111 -7.83 12.14 -4.01
CA GLY A 111 -8.72 12.79 -3.06
C GLY A 111 -9.98 11.96 -2.86
N THR A 112 -10.38 11.75 -1.61
CA THR A 112 -11.55 10.94 -1.24
C THR A 112 -12.49 11.72 -0.32
N ILE A 113 -13.79 11.58 -0.55
CA ILE A 113 -14.86 12.14 0.27
C ILE A 113 -15.95 11.09 0.50
N SER A 114 -16.94 11.37 1.34
CA SER A 114 -18.14 10.53 1.46
C SER A 114 -18.98 10.55 0.20
N ASP A 115 -19.57 9.41 -0.19
CA ASP A 115 -20.61 9.36 -1.24
C ASP A 115 -21.91 10.09 -0.84
N LYS A 116 -22.03 10.48 0.44
CA LYS A 116 -23.12 11.28 1.00
C LYS A 116 -22.78 12.78 1.10
N ASN A 117 -21.64 13.20 0.56
CA ASN A 117 -21.30 14.60 0.55
C ASN A 117 -22.36 15.38 -0.25
N PRO A 118 -23.00 16.43 0.35
CA PRO A 118 -24.10 17.15 -0.30
C PRO A 118 -23.69 17.88 -1.57
N TYR A 119 -22.40 18.05 -1.82
CA TYR A 119 -21.82 18.75 -2.96
C TYR A 119 -21.18 17.82 -3.99
N LEU A 120 -21.27 16.50 -3.81
CA LEU A 120 -20.62 15.49 -4.67
C LEU A 120 -21.00 15.69 -6.16
N ALA A 121 -22.29 15.84 -6.45
CA ALA A 121 -22.74 15.98 -7.84
C ALA A 121 -22.21 17.24 -8.55
N GLU A 122 -21.88 18.30 -7.80
CA GLU A 122 -21.26 19.51 -8.33
C GLU A 122 -19.76 19.28 -8.54
N LEU A 123 -19.11 18.67 -7.55
CA LEU A 123 -17.68 18.34 -7.62
C LEU A 123 -17.34 17.36 -8.75
N GLU A 124 -18.23 16.42 -9.05
CA GLU A 124 -18.08 15.51 -10.21
C GLU A 124 -18.14 16.24 -11.56
N GLN A 125 -18.77 17.41 -11.60
CA GLN A 125 -18.86 18.23 -12.82
C GLN A 125 -17.73 19.24 -12.95
N THR A 126 -17.36 19.87 -11.82
CA THR A 126 -16.38 20.97 -11.81
C THR A 126 -14.95 20.48 -11.57
N GLY A 127 -14.78 19.31 -10.94
CA GLY A 127 -13.49 18.88 -10.42
C GLY A 127 -13.02 19.75 -9.26
N ILE A 128 -11.83 19.45 -8.77
CA ILE A 128 -11.16 20.24 -7.74
C ILE A 128 -9.75 20.60 -8.20
N THR A 129 -9.41 21.90 -8.13
CA THR A 129 -8.09 22.36 -8.57
C THR A 129 -7.01 22.10 -7.52
N LYS A 130 -5.77 22.05 -7.97
CA LYS A 130 -4.59 21.97 -7.09
C LYS A 130 -4.56 23.11 -6.07
N GLU A 131 -4.90 24.33 -6.50
CA GLU A 131 -4.93 25.53 -5.62
C GLU A 131 -5.98 25.38 -4.52
N THR A 132 -7.17 24.90 -4.86
CA THR A 132 -8.22 24.60 -3.88
C THR A 132 -7.77 23.55 -2.86
N LEU A 133 -7.14 22.47 -3.31
CA LEU A 133 -6.58 21.45 -2.42
C LEU A 133 -5.44 22.00 -1.53
N ALA A 134 -4.61 22.91 -2.06
CA ALA A 134 -3.59 23.59 -1.27
C ALA A 134 -4.22 24.47 -0.18
N GLY A 135 -5.30 25.18 -0.53
CA GLY A 135 -6.10 25.95 0.42
C GLY A 135 -6.67 25.12 1.56
N ILE A 136 -7.09 23.90 1.27
CA ILE A 136 -7.67 22.97 2.26
C ILE A 136 -6.58 22.31 3.10
N PHE A 137 -5.59 21.67 2.45
CA PHE A 137 -4.65 20.76 3.11
C PHE A 137 -3.36 21.40 3.60
N LEU A 138 -3.01 22.60 3.10
CA LEU A 138 -1.70 23.22 3.39
C LEU A 138 -1.82 24.58 4.07
N THR A 139 -2.62 25.52 3.50
CA THR A 139 -2.68 26.89 4.05
C THR A 139 -3.83 27.11 5.03
N GLY A 140 -4.91 26.32 4.95
CA GLY A 140 -6.11 26.49 5.75
C GLY A 140 -6.94 27.71 5.37
N GLU A 141 -6.75 28.27 4.18
CA GLU A 141 -7.53 29.43 3.68
C GLU A 141 -8.92 29.02 3.20
N ILE A 142 -9.06 27.74 2.79
CA ILE A 142 -10.34 27.15 2.38
C ILE A 142 -10.81 26.21 3.49
N THR A 143 -11.89 26.59 4.17
CA THR A 143 -12.41 25.89 5.35
C THR A 143 -13.86 25.45 5.18
N THR A 144 -14.56 25.90 4.13
CA THR A 144 -15.95 25.55 3.87
C THR A 144 -16.17 24.99 2.48
N TRP A 145 -17.12 24.06 2.35
CA TRP A 145 -17.51 23.52 1.05
C TRP A 145 -18.05 24.59 0.11
N GLY A 146 -18.68 25.66 0.66
CA GLY A 146 -19.12 26.79 -0.15
C GLY A 146 -17.97 27.52 -0.88
N GLN A 147 -16.82 27.64 -0.23
CA GLN A 147 -15.61 28.20 -0.89
C GLN A 147 -15.13 27.30 -2.03
N VAL A 148 -15.19 25.95 -1.87
CA VAL A 148 -14.79 24.99 -2.90
C VAL A 148 -15.64 25.09 -4.16
N ILE A 149 -16.96 25.22 -3.99
CA ILE A 149 -17.92 25.22 -5.10
C ILE A 149 -18.30 26.64 -5.56
N GLY A 150 -17.61 27.69 -5.08
CA GLY A 150 -17.88 29.08 -5.46
C GLY A 150 -19.20 29.66 -4.96
N LYS A 151 -19.77 29.14 -3.85
CA LYS A 151 -21.02 29.56 -3.21
C LYS A 151 -20.75 29.98 -1.76
N PRO A 152 -20.21 31.20 -1.52
CA PRO A 152 -19.76 31.63 -0.19
C PRO A 152 -20.87 31.74 0.87
N GLU A 153 -22.14 31.71 0.47
CA GLU A 153 -23.27 31.63 1.38
C GLU A 153 -23.43 30.28 2.07
N ILE A 154 -22.79 29.23 1.54
CA ILE A 154 -22.74 27.89 2.14
C ILE A 154 -21.55 27.87 3.12
N THR A 155 -21.85 27.61 4.38
CA THR A 155 -20.89 27.68 5.49
C THR A 155 -20.57 26.32 6.12
N ASP A 156 -20.91 25.22 5.44
CA ASP A 156 -20.59 23.87 5.89
C ASP A 156 -19.08 23.68 5.96
N GLU A 157 -18.56 23.42 7.16
CA GLU A 157 -17.13 23.30 7.39
C GLU A 157 -16.57 22.00 6.77
N ILE A 158 -15.35 22.08 6.23
CA ILE A 158 -14.62 20.93 5.72
C ILE A 158 -13.89 20.25 6.88
N HIS A 159 -14.13 18.96 7.10
CA HIS A 159 -13.37 18.17 8.05
C HIS A 159 -12.23 17.46 7.33
N VAL A 160 -11.00 17.93 7.54
CA VAL A 160 -9.83 17.42 6.84
C VAL A 160 -9.21 16.24 7.58
N TYR A 161 -9.03 15.12 6.89
CA TYR A 161 -8.35 13.91 7.40
C TYR A 161 -7.03 13.70 6.68
N THR A 162 -5.97 13.53 7.45
CA THR A 162 -4.61 13.27 6.94
C THR A 162 -4.00 12.05 7.62
N ARG A 163 -2.80 11.66 7.20
CA ARG A 163 -2.08 10.49 7.74
C ARG A 163 -1.28 10.86 8.98
N SER A 164 -1.40 10.06 10.04
CA SER A 164 -0.56 10.16 11.24
C SER A 164 0.71 9.30 11.20
N ASP A 165 0.76 8.32 10.29
CA ASP A 165 1.94 7.47 10.06
C ASP A 165 2.84 8.05 8.97
N ALA A 166 4.15 7.76 9.03
CA ALA A 166 5.11 8.15 7.99
C ALA A 166 4.85 7.35 6.71
N CYS A 167 4.29 7.97 5.68
CA CYS A 167 3.85 7.27 4.49
C CYS A 167 4.06 8.06 3.19
N GLY A 168 4.34 7.33 2.11
CA GLY A 168 4.50 7.92 0.79
C GLY A 168 3.23 8.58 0.23
N ALA A 169 2.03 8.17 0.68
CA ALA A 169 0.80 8.84 0.27
C ALA A 169 0.77 10.31 0.74
N ALA A 170 1.04 10.56 2.02
CA ALA A 170 1.11 11.91 2.56
C ALA A 170 2.26 12.72 1.96
N GLU A 171 3.45 12.09 1.76
CA GLU A 171 4.57 12.75 1.10
C GLU A 171 4.25 13.18 -0.35
N MET A 172 3.52 12.35 -1.10
CA MET A 172 3.12 12.69 -2.46
C MET A 172 2.01 13.73 -2.49
N TRP A 173 1.06 13.64 -1.55
CA TRP A 173 -0.03 14.60 -1.44
C TRP A 173 0.48 15.99 -1.10
N VAL A 174 1.35 16.11 -0.08
CA VAL A 174 1.93 17.41 0.31
C VAL A 174 2.75 18.02 -0.83
N LYS A 175 3.54 17.24 -1.56
CA LYS A 175 4.28 17.71 -2.74
C LYS A 175 3.34 18.19 -3.85
N TYR A 176 2.23 17.50 -4.06
CA TYR A 176 1.23 17.91 -5.04
C TYR A 176 0.62 19.26 -4.69
N VAL A 177 0.22 19.47 -3.45
CA VAL A 177 -0.39 20.73 -3.02
C VAL A 177 0.64 21.86 -2.77
N GLY A 178 1.93 21.62 -3.01
CA GLY A 178 2.98 22.65 -2.99
C GLY A 178 3.80 22.75 -1.71
N GLY A 179 3.60 21.82 -0.75
CA GLY A 179 4.44 21.69 0.43
C GLY A 179 5.65 20.78 0.20
N SER A 180 6.40 20.50 1.23
CA SER A 180 7.66 19.76 1.17
C SER A 180 7.70 18.54 2.12
N LYS A 181 7.00 18.59 3.25
CA LYS A 181 6.99 17.55 4.28
C LYS A 181 5.57 17.22 4.69
N GLN A 182 5.28 15.94 4.95
CA GLN A 182 3.94 15.50 5.33
C GLN A 182 3.40 16.19 6.59
N GLU A 183 4.28 16.64 7.50
CA GLU A 183 3.91 17.36 8.72
C GLU A 183 3.32 18.75 8.46
N GLU A 184 3.45 19.26 7.25
CA GLU A 184 2.85 20.54 6.83
C GLU A 184 1.35 20.36 6.48
N LEU A 185 0.88 19.12 6.27
CA LEU A 185 -0.53 18.85 5.98
C LEU A 185 -1.40 19.11 7.22
N LEU A 186 -2.41 19.92 7.00
CA LEU A 186 -3.44 20.23 7.99
C LEU A 186 -4.45 19.10 8.10
N GLY A 187 -5.13 19.02 9.25
CA GLY A 187 -6.23 18.10 9.48
C GLY A 187 -6.01 17.14 10.63
N ILE A 188 -6.99 16.25 10.81
CA ILE A 188 -6.99 15.22 11.87
C ILE A 188 -6.15 14.04 11.38
N GLY A 189 -5.07 13.74 12.10
CA GLY A 189 -4.19 12.62 11.80
C GLY A 189 -4.86 11.27 12.08
N VAL A 190 -5.01 10.44 11.05
CA VAL A 190 -5.60 9.10 11.13
C VAL A 190 -4.57 8.06 10.65
N ASN A 191 -4.53 6.91 11.31
CA ASN A 191 -3.54 5.89 10.98
C ASN A 191 -3.94 5.08 9.74
N ALA A 192 -3.04 4.96 8.78
CA ALA A 192 -3.13 4.13 7.59
C ALA A 192 -4.23 4.54 6.58
N ASP A 193 -4.20 3.99 5.37
CA ASP A 193 -5.24 4.22 4.34
C ASP A 193 -6.63 3.79 4.81
N PRO A 194 -6.81 2.58 5.41
CA PRO A 194 -8.14 2.18 5.90
C PRO A 194 -8.73 3.16 6.90
N GLY A 195 -7.91 3.77 7.76
CA GLY A 195 -8.37 4.73 8.76
C GLY A 195 -8.87 6.03 8.13
N VAL A 196 -8.13 6.60 7.16
CA VAL A 196 -8.56 7.80 6.43
C VAL A 196 -9.85 7.50 5.65
N LEU A 197 -9.90 6.38 4.93
CA LEU A 197 -11.07 5.96 4.18
C LEU A 197 -12.31 5.80 5.09
N GLU A 198 -12.16 5.14 6.23
CA GLU A 198 -13.25 4.98 7.20
C GLU A 198 -13.73 6.32 7.77
N ALA A 199 -12.80 7.25 8.02
CA ALA A 199 -13.15 8.59 8.52
C ALA A 199 -14.00 9.35 7.52
N VAL A 200 -13.60 9.41 6.25
CA VAL A 200 -14.40 10.12 5.21
C VAL A 200 -15.74 9.43 4.92
N ILE A 201 -15.81 8.10 4.94
CA ILE A 201 -17.08 7.36 4.76
C ILE A 201 -18.11 7.73 5.82
N LYS A 202 -17.66 7.91 7.07
CA LYS A 202 -18.54 8.24 8.21
C LYS A 202 -18.90 9.71 8.33
N ASP A 203 -18.18 10.56 7.63
CA ASP A 203 -18.33 12.02 7.72
C ASP A 203 -18.72 12.62 6.37
N PRO A 204 -20.00 13.00 6.16
CA PRO A 204 -20.46 13.60 4.91
C PRO A 204 -19.73 14.89 4.52
N LEU A 205 -19.11 15.61 5.47
CA LEU A 205 -18.36 16.84 5.21
C LEU A 205 -16.84 16.60 5.25
N GLY A 206 -16.43 15.35 5.38
CA GLY A 206 -15.02 14.94 5.42
C GLY A 206 -14.36 14.93 4.05
N ILE A 207 -13.07 15.28 4.02
CA ILE A 207 -12.17 15.12 2.89
C ILE A 207 -10.88 14.45 3.36
N GLY A 208 -10.35 13.54 2.56
CA GLY A 208 -9.08 12.86 2.79
C GLY A 208 -8.40 12.48 1.49
N TYR A 209 -7.44 11.59 1.56
CA TYR A 209 -6.75 11.04 0.39
C TYR A 209 -6.33 9.59 0.63
N ASN A 210 -6.41 8.78 -0.40
CA ASN A 210 -6.11 7.35 -0.35
C ASN A 210 -5.34 6.88 -1.58
N ASN A 211 -4.52 5.86 -1.41
CA ASN A 211 -3.91 5.15 -2.52
C ASN A 211 -4.97 4.42 -3.37
N LEU A 212 -4.67 4.13 -4.64
CA LEU A 212 -5.57 3.55 -5.64
C LEU A 212 -6.41 2.37 -5.08
N ASN A 213 -5.76 1.36 -4.51
CA ASN A 213 -6.43 0.14 -4.06
C ASN A 213 -7.20 0.30 -2.73
N TYR A 214 -7.24 1.50 -2.17
CA TYR A 214 -8.11 1.88 -1.05
C TYR A 214 -9.20 2.86 -1.48
N ALA A 215 -8.96 3.66 -2.52
CA ALA A 215 -9.97 4.52 -3.11
C ALA A 215 -10.99 3.72 -3.94
N TYR A 216 -10.52 2.68 -4.64
CA TYR A 216 -11.35 1.81 -5.48
C TYR A 216 -11.37 0.37 -4.97
N ASP A 217 -12.55 -0.24 -5.01
CA ASP A 217 -12.73 -1.67 -4.72
C ASP A 217 -12.15 -2.52 -5.85
N THR A 218 -11.28 -3.45 -5.51
CA THR A 218 -10.53 -4.26 -6.48
C THR A 218 -11.38 -5.24 -7.26
N LYS A 219 -12.58 -5.60 -6.78
CA LYS A 219 -13.47 -6.56 -7.43
C LYS A 219 -14.46 -5.89 -8.37
N SER A 220 -15.04 -4.79 -7.93
CA SER A 220 -16.02 -4.05 -8.74
C SER A 220 -15.39 -3.01 -9.66
N GLY A 221 -14.19 -2.56 -9.37
CA GLY A 221 -13.53 -1.46 -10.05
C GLY A 221 -14.16 -0.08 -9.78
N MET A 222 -15.17 -0.01 -8.91
CA MET A 222 -15.83 1.22 -8.52
C MET A 222 -15.18 1.81 -7.27
N PRO A 223 -15.40 3.10 -6.93
CA PRO A 223 -15.04 3.63 -5.62
C PRO A 223 -15.55 2.74 -4.49
N VAL A 224 -14.80 2.63 -3.41
CA VAL A 224 -15.20 1.82 -2.25
C VAL A 224 -16.54 2.31 -1.73
N THR A 225 -17.44 1.38 -1.41
CA THR A 225 -18.80 1.69 -0.94
C THR A 225 -18.78 2.67 0.23
N GLY A 226 -19.50 3.76 0.09
CA GLY A 226 -19.56 4.85 1.06
C GLY A 226 -18.56 5.98 0.79
N ALA A 227 -17.62 5.80 -0.13
CA ALA A 227 -16.69 6.83 -0.56
C ALA A 227 -16.92 7.23 -2.03
N ALA A 228 -16.47 8.42 -2.37
CA ALA A 228 -16.34 8.93 -3.74
C ALA A 228 -14.91 9.43 -3.94
N VAL A 229 -14.42 9.31 -5.18
CA VAL A 229 -13.11 9.83 -5.59
C VAL A 229 -13.32 11.16 -6.29
N LEU A 230 -12.57 12.18 -5.86
CA LEU A 230 -12.63 13.51 -6.43
C LEU A 230 -11.84 13.59 -7.74
N PRO A 231 -12.47 13.98 -8.86
CA PRO A 231 -11.75 14.31 -10.08
C PRO A 231 -10.94 15.59 -9.87
N LEU A 232 -9.75 15.64 -10.45
CA LEU A 232 -8.92 16.84 -10.46
C LEU A 232 -9.23 17.65 -11.73
N ASP A 233 -9.53 18.93 -11.57
CA ASP A 233 -9.50 19.91 -12.65
C ASP A 233 -8.03 20.32 -12.88
N VAL A 234 -7.33 19.57 -13.72
CA VAL A 234 -5.87 19.72 -13.93
C VAL A 234 -5.54 20.94 -14.76
N ASN A 235 -6.43 21.30 -15.69
CA ASN A 235 -6.25 22.44 -16.58
C ASN A 235 -6.93 23.73 -16.08
N GLU A 236 -7.59 23.67 -14.90
CA GLU A 236 -8.21 24.78 -14.16
C GLU A 236 -9.28 25.52 -14.98
N ASN A 237 -10.05 24.78 -15.80
CA ASN A 237 -11.09 25.37 -16.63
C ASN A 237 -12.50 25.34 -15.99
N GLY A 238 -12.61 24.83 -14.78
CA GLY A 238 -13.85 24.78 -13.97
C GLY A 238 -14.81 23.66 -14.36
N LYS A 239 -14.34 22.62 -15.05
CA LYS A 239 -15.11 21.44 -15.40
C LYS A 239 -14.21 20.20 -15.51
N VAL A 240 -14.79 19.03 -15.33
CA VAL A 240 -14.12 17.75 -15.57
C VAL A 240 -14.16 17.43 -17.07
N ASP A 241 -13.01 17.45 -17.71
CA ASP A 241 -12.87 17.05 -19.12
C ASP A 241 -12.74 15.52 -19.25
N ALA A 242 -12.91 15.00 -20.48
CA ALA A 242 -12.91 13.55 -20.71
C ALA A 242 -11.60 12.84 -20.31
N ASP A 243 -10.48 13.54 -20.31
CA ASP A 243 -9.16 13.05 -19.90
C ASP A 243 -8.92 13.14 -18.38
N GLU A 244 -9.80 13.81 -17.66
CA GLU A 244 -9.77 13.95 -16.20
C GLU A 244 -10.75 13.00 -15.49
N VAL A 245 -11.57 12.27 -16.25
CA VAL A 245 -12.52 11.29 -15.72
C VAL A 245 -11.78 10.13 -15.09
N ILE A 246 -12.12 9.86 -13.81
CA ILE A 246 -11.56 8.78 -12.96
C ILE A 246 -12.67 8.12 -12.13
N THR A 247 -13.83 7.88 -12.72
CA THR A 247 -14.99 7.30 -12.02
C THR A 247 -14.83 5.82 -11.73
N THR A 248 -13.91 5.14 -12.43
CA THR A 248 -13.58 3.73 -12.23
C THR A 248 -12.08 3.55 -11.99
N LYS A 249 -11.71 2.43 -11.37
CA LYS A 249 -10.31 2.02 -11.21
C LYS A 249 -9.59 1.92 -12.55
N GLU A 250 -10.26 1.38 -13.58
CA GLU A 250 -9.69 1.25 -14.92
C GLU A 250 -9.32 2.62 -15.53
N GLU A 251 -10.23 3.59 -15.42
CA GLU A 251 -9.98 4.97 -15.86
C GLU A 251 -8.84 5.62 -15.07
N ALA A 252 -8.80 5.43 -13.75
CA ALA A 252 -7.74 5.95 -12.90
C ALA A 252 -6.38 5.32 -13.23
N VAL A 253 -6.31 4.01 -13.45
CA VAL A 253 -5.09 3.30 -13.88
C VAL A 253 -4.63 3.81 -15.25
N ALA A 254 -5.55 3.95 -16.21
CA ALA A 254 -5.23 4.50 -17.53
C ALA A 254 -4.71 5.95 -17.43
N ALA A 255 -5.34 6.79 -16.62
CA ALA A 255 -4.91 8.17 -16.41
C ALA A 255 -3.48 8.26 -15.83
N VAL A 256 -3.12 7.38 -14.89
CA VAL A 256 -1.77 7.28 -14.31
C VAL A 256 -0.77 6.75 -15.36
N ALA A 257 -1.12 5.70 -16.09
CA ALA A 257 -0.25 5.09 -17.09
C ALA A 257 0.08 6.03 -18.25
N GLU A 258 -0.92 6.80 -18.69
CA GLU A 258 -0.83 7.76 -19.80
C GLU A 258 -0.29 9.14 -19.37
N ASN A 259 0.05 9.31 -18.08
CA ASN A 259 0.48 10.57 -17.48
C ASN A 259 -0.55 11.73 -17.61
N ARG A 260 -1.84 11.40 -17.67
CA ARG A 260 -2.95 12.37 -17.57
C ARG A 260 -3.21 12.77 -16.11
N TYR A 261 -3.04 11.83 -15.18
CA TYR A 261 -3.07 12.13 -13.75
C TYR A 261 -1.73 12.72 -13.30
N PRO A 262 -1.72 13.79 -12.45
CA PRO A 262 -0.48 14.50 -12.09
C PRO A 262 0.55 13.61 -11.37
N SER A 263 1.84 13.94 -11.56
CA SER A 263 2.94 13.28 -10.85
C SER A 263 3.88 14.34 -10.22
N PRO A 264 3.89 14.51 -8.88
CA PRO A 264 2.98 13.88 -7.93
C PRO A 264 1.52 14.26 -8.15
N PRO A 265 0.51 13.53 -7.62
CA PRO A 265 0.59 12.47 -6.63
C PRO A 265 0.76 11.05 -7.20
N ALA A 266 0.86 10.88 -8.53
CA ALA A 266 1.30 9.62 -9.12
C ALA A 266 2.81 9.42 -8.87
N ARG A 267 3.24 8.19 -8.62
CA ARG A 267 4.64 7.85 -8.32
C ARG A 267 4.94 6.38 -8.58
N PRO A 268 6.22 6.03 -8.81
CA PRO A 268 6.66 4.64 -8.78
C PRO A 268 6.58 4.05 -7.38
N LEU A 269 6.36 2.76 -7.29
CA LEU A 269 6.44 1.96 -6.08
C LEU A 269 7.65 1.04 -6.15
N TYR A 270 8.36 0.90 -5.04
CA TYR A 270 9.62 0.19 -4.96
C TYR A 270 9.55 -0.98 -3.98
N LEU A 271 10.21 -2.06 -4.34
CA LEU A 271 10.74 -3.05 -3.41
C LEU A 271 12.17 -2.66 -3.06
N VAL A 272 12.46 -2.52 -1.79
CA VAL A 272 13.78 -2.12 -1.30
C VAL A 272 14.39 -3.26 -0.51
N THR A 273 15.62 -3.62 -0.85
CA THR A 273 16.41 -4.58 -0.09
C THR A 273 17.66 -3.88 0.48
N LYS A 274 18.21 -4.42 1.56
CA LYS A 274 19.55 -4.01 1.97
C LYS A 274 20.56 -4.66 1.03
N ASP A 275 21.29 -3.85 0.30
CA ASP A 275 22.19 -4.27 -0.75
C ASP A 275 21.47 -5.04 -1.90
N LYS A 276 22.21 -5.51 -2.89
CA LYS A 276 21.66 -6.24 -4.03
C LYS A 276 21.04 -7.58 -3.58
N PRO A 277 19.78 -7.88 -3.92
CA PRO A 277 19.12 -9.11 -3.51
C PRO A 277 19.81 -10.37 -4.06
N THR A 278 19.72 -11.47 -3.31
CA THR A 278 20.27 -12.78 -3.68
C THR A 278 19.30 -13.90 -3.28
N GLY A 279 19.53 -15.12 -3.80
CA GLY A 279 18.76 -16.31 -3.42
C GLY A 279 17.25 -16.15 -3.62
N ALA A 280 16.45 -16.64 -2.68
CA ALA A 280 14.99 -16.65 -2.79
C ALA A 280 14.37 -15.24 -2.93
N VAL A 281 14.98 -14.21 -2.35
CA VAL A 281 14.55 -12.83 -2.49
C VAL A 281 14.72 -12.34 -3.93
N LEU A 282 15.88 -12.63 -4.54
CA LEU A 282 16.13 -12.31 -5.96
C LEU A 282 15.18 -13.06 -6.88
N ASP A 283 14.92 -14.36 -6.60
CA ASP A 283 14.04 -15.20 -7.41
C ASP A 283 12.58 -14.65 -7.35
N PHE A 284 12.10 -14.27 -6.16
CA PHE A 284 10.77 -13.68 -5.98
C PHE A 284 10.63 -12.33 -6.67
N ILE A 285 11.59 -11.42 -6.50
CA ILE A 285 11.57 -10.11 -7.17
C ILE A 285 11.68 -10.28 -8.69
N GLY A 286 12.51 -11.22 -9.15
CA GLY A 286 12.63 -11.55 -10.57
C GLY A 286 11.30 -12.04 -11.16
N TRP A 287 10.58 -12.90 -10.44
CA TRP A 287 9.25 -13.36 -10.84
C TRP A 287 8.22 -12.21 -10.87
N ILE A 288 8.23 -11.30 -9.87
CA ILE A 288 7.38 -10.11 -9.87
C ILE A 288 7.57 -9.28 -11.13
N LEU A 289 8.81 -9.07 -11.57
CA LEU A 289 9.16 -8.26 -12.74
C LEU A 289 8.90 -8.95 -14.08
N THR A 290 8.47 -10.19 -14.09
CA THR A 290 8.17 -10.97 -15.29
C THR A 290 6.73 -11.49 -15.27
N ASP A 291 6.49 -12.63 -14.66
CA ASP A 291 5.19 -13.28 -14.62
C ASP A 291 4.20 -12.53 -13.68
N GLY A 292 4.72 -11.88 -12.63
CA GLY A 292 3.95 -11.11 -11.66
C GLY A 292 3.38 -9.80 -12.21
N GLU A 293 3.94 -9.24 -13.29
CA GLU A 293 3.45 -8.01 -13.92
C GLU A 293 2.01 -8.14 -14.43
N GLY A 294 1.59 -9.33 -14.85
CA GLY A 294 0.23 -9.59 -15.30
C GLY A 294 -0.88 -9.35 -14.26
N TYR A 295 -0.51 -9.20 -12.98
CA TYR A 295 -1.44 -8.95 -11.87
C TYR A 295 -1.49 -7.48 -11.45
N VAL A 296 -0.65 -6.62 -12.04
CA VAL A 296 -0.66 -5.17 -11.79
C VAL A 296 -1.92 -4.57 -12.41
N GLY A 297 -2.75 -3.92 -11.59
CA GLY A 297 -4.01 -3.31 -12.05
C GLY A 297 -5.24 -4.23 -12.03
N SER A 298 -5.07 -5.51 -11.66
CA SER A 298 -6.18 -6.46 -11.51
C SER A 298 -6.96 -6.27 -10.20
#